data_a469831249737a927c4fb67321dc760e
#
_entry.id   a469831249737a927c4fb67321dc760e
#
_cell.length_a   1.000
_cell.length_b   1.000
_cell.length_c   1.000
_cell.angle_alpha   90.00
_cell.angle_beta   90.00
_cell.angle_gamma   90.00
#
_symmetry.space_group_name_H-M   'P 1'
#
loop_
_entity.id
_entity.type
_entity.pdbx_description
1 polymer ?
#
loop_
_entity_poly.entity_id
_entity_poly.type
_entity_poly.pdbx_seq_one_letter_code
_entity_poly.pdbx_strand_id
1 'polypeptide(L)'
;MSFSRREFLQVMGTAAVAGLFPGSSRASQHSSSNPCDFAKFGNVSLLHYKDCHAQLNPIYFQEPHINLGIADMYGNPPHLVGEHLLKHFKIPANSPEAYAFSYLNFAEAAQKYGRVGGFAHLKTLVDQLRAERPGALLLDGGDTWQGSATSLWTNAQDMVDAQIKLGVDIMTAH
;
A
#
# COMPACT_ATOMS: atom_id res chain seq x y z
N MET A 1 18.52 35.93 -16.16
CA MET A 1 19.49 35.25 -15.25
C MET A 1 19.02 33.82 -15.08
N SER A 2 19.78 32.84 -15.58
CA SER A 2 19.43 31.41 -15.42
C SER A 2 20.22 30.89 -14.22
N PHE A 3 19.52 30.44 -13.20
CA PHE A 3 20.14 29.77 -12.06
C PHE A 3 20.61 28.37 -12.47
N SER A 4 21.82 28.01 -12.09
CA SER A 4 22.29 26.63 -12.20
C SER A 4 21.60 25.75 -11.15
N ARG A 5 21.50 24.42 -11.42
CA ARG A 5 20.92 23.46 -10.46
C ARG A 5 21.59 23.53 -9.06
N ARG A 6 22.88 23.82 -9.02
CA ARG A 6 23.66 23.94 -7.79
C ARG A 6 23.28 25.20 -7.00
N GLU A 7 23.12 26.32 -7.68
CA GLU A 7 22.68 27.59 -7.06
C GLU A 7 21.25 27.49 -6.55
N PHE A 8 20.36 26.81 -7.29
CA PHE A 8 18.99 26.54 -6.84
C PHE A 8 18.99 25.72 -5.55
N LEU A 9 19.77 24.63 -5.47
CA LEU A 9 19.86 23.80 -4.27
C LEU A 9 20.49 24.53 -3.08
N GLN A 10 21.45 25.41 -3.32
CA GLN A 10 22.04 26.24 -2.27
C GLN A 10 21.04 27.27 -1.72
N VAL A 11 20.27 27.92 -2.59
CA VAL A 11 19.22 28.85 -2.18
C VAL A 11 18.11 28.13 -1.41
N MET A 12 17.69 26.96 -1.87
CA MET A 12 16.71 26.14 -1.16
C MET A 12 17.22 25.66 0.21
N GLY A 13 18.49 25.27 0.30
CA GLY A 13 19.12 24.86 1.55
C GLY A 13 19.21 26.01 2.57
N THR A 14 19.60 27.20 2.15
CA THR A 14 19.68 28.37 3.03
C THR A 14 18.31 28.87 3.46
N ALA A 15 17.30 28.82 2.60
CA ALA A 15 15.92 29.17 2.94
C ALA A 15 15.32 28.20 3.97
N ALA A 16 15.65 26.90 3.90
CA ALA A 16 15.23 25.91 4.88
C ALA A 16 15.84 26.15 6.28
N VAL A 17 17.14 26.53 6.32
CA VAL A 17 17.85 26.85 7.58
C VAL A 17 17.35 28.18 8.19
N ALA A 18 16.98 29.16 7.35
CA ALA A 18 16.48 30.45 7.80
C ALA A 18 15.01 30.44 8.25
N GLY A 19 14.32 29.30 8.19
CA GLY A 19 12.91 29.24 8.60
C GLY A 19 11.96 30.06 7.73
N LEU A 20 12.39 30.48 6.54
CA LEU A 20 11.65 31.35 5.63
C LEU A 20 10.61 30.61 4.78
N PHE A 21 10.48 29.29 4.93
CA PHE A 21 9.32 28.59 4.41
C PHE A 21 8.14 28.79 5.37
N PRO A 22 7.09 29.48 4.97
CA PRO A 22 5.83 29.47 5.69
C PRO A 22 5.23 28.07 5.51
N GLY A 23 5.58 27.15 6.38
CA GLY A 23 5.19 25.77 6.26
C GLY A 23 6.11 24.78 6.99
N SER A 24 6.92 25.23 7.93
CA SER A 24 7.33 24.33 9.01
C SER A 24 6.07 23.97 9.79
N SER A 25 5.20 23.17 9.14
CA SER A 25 4.15 22.46 9.83
C SER A 25 4.85 21.67 10.92
N ARG A 26 4.77 22.15 12.16
CA ARG A 26 4.80 21.26 13.31
C ARG A 26 3.86 20.16 12.91
N ALA A 27 4.40 18.97 12.64
CA ALA A 27 3.60 17.79 12.61
C ALA A 27 2.91 17.75 13.98
N SER A 28 1.69 18.28 14.04
CA SER A 28 0.84 18.06 15.18
C SER A 28 0.70 16.54 15.19
N GLN A 29 1.18 15.93 16.26
CA GLN A 29 0.90 14.55 16.57
C GLN A 29 -0.62 14.48 16.76
N HIS A 30 -1.34 14.39 15.65
CA HIS A 30 -2.70 13.93 15.66
C HIS A 30 -2.61 12.42 15.91
N SER A 31 -2.78 12.04 17.17
CA SER A 31 -3.14 10.68 17.53
C SER A 31 -4.58 10.43 17.06
N SER A 32 -4.82 10.45 15.76
CA SER A 32 -6.09 9.98 15.23
C SER A 32 -6.05 8.45 15.31
N SER A 33 -7.01 7.87 15.96
CA SER A 33 -7.21 6.42 16.02
C SER A 33 -7.57 5.82 14.65
N ASN A 34 -7.81 6.66 13.66
CA ASN A 34 -8.13 6.29 12.29
C ASN A 34 -6.93 6.58 11.38
N PRO A 35 -6.27 5.54 10.79
CA PRO A 35 -5.14 5.73 9.90
C PRO A 35 -5.50 6.49 8.60
N CYS A 36 -6.78 6.70 8.32
CA CYS A 36 -7.25 7.46 7.16
C CYS A 36 -7.55 8.93 7.47
N ASP A 37 -7.33 9.39 8.71
CA ASP A 37 -7.56 10.78 9.11
C ASP A 37 -6.31 11.62 8.83
N PHE A 38 -6.20 12.11 7.61
CA PHE A 38 -5.12 12.99 7.16
C PHE A 38 -5.58 14.44 7.12
N ALA A 39 -4.76 15.33 7.67
CA ALA A 39 -4.99 16.77 7.55
C ALA A 39 -5.09 17.16 6.06
N LYS A 40 -6.12 17.95 5.73
CA LYS A 40 -6.28 18.47 4.36
C LYS A 40 -5.28 19.60 4.14
N PHE A 41 -4.46 19.47 3.11
CA PHE A 41 -3.53 20.51 2.68
C PHE A 41 -3.46 20.52 1.15
N GLY A 42 -3.07 21.68 0.58
CA GLY A 42 -3.06 21.87 -0.87
C GLY A 42 -4.44 22.14 -1.47
N ASN A 43 -4.49 22.22 -2.78
CA ASN A 43 -5.68 22.56 -3.57
C ASN A 43 -6.11 21.47 -4.56
N VAL A 44 -5.39 20.34 -4.60
CA VAL A 44 -5.69 19.17 -5.41
C VAL A 44 -5.64 17.93 -4.53
N SER A 45 -6.58 17.02 -4.72
CA SER A 45 -6.59 15.73 -4.04
C SER A 45 -6.50 14.61 -5.07
N LEU A 46 -5.54 13.73 -4.88
CA LEU A 46 -5.34 12.53 -5.68
C LEU A 46 -5.51 11.31 -4.77
N LEU A 47 -6.39 10.40 -5.14
CA LEU A 47 -6.51 9.08 -4.56
C LEU A 47 -5.77 8.12 -5.48
N HIS A 48 -4.90 7.30 -4.94
CA HIS A 48 -4.08 6.39 -5.73
C HIS A 48 -4.14 4.99 -5.15
N TYR A 49 -4.34 4.01 -6.01
CA TYR A 49 -4.18 2.60 -5.70
C TYR A 49 -3.41 1.91 -6.84
N LYS A 50 -2.87 0.74 -6.59
CA LYS A 50 -2.15 -0.08 -7.56
C LYS A 50 -2.05 -1.53 -7.11
N ASP A 51 -1.56 -2.40 -7.98
CA ASP A 51 -1.21 -3.79 -7.68
C ASP A 51 -2.36 -4.59 -7.07
N CYS A 52 -3.58 -4.43 -7.60
CA CYS A 52 -4.74 -5.17 -7.12
C CYS A 52 -4.75 -6.64 -7.57
N HIS A 53 -3.97 -6.99 -8.59
CA HIS A 53 -3.77 -8.35 -9.06
C HIS A 53 -5.07 -9.16 -9.25
N ALA A 54 -6.07 -8.50 -9.84
CA ALA A 54 -7.42 -9.06 -10.10
C ALA A 54 -8.12 -9.63 -8.86
N GLN A 55 -7.81 -9.09 -7.67
CA GLN A 55 -8.44 -9.50 -6.43
C GLN A 55 -9.80 -8.82 -6.27
N LEU A 56 -10.80 -9.27 -7.03
CA LEU A 56 -12.15 -8.72 -7.01
C LEU A 56 -12.86 -8.97 -5.67
N ASN A 57 -12.73 -10.17 -5.12
CA ASN A 57 -13.35 -10.57 -3.87
C ASN A 57 -12.38 -10.45 -2.68
N PRO A 58 -12.88 -10.17 -1.47
CA PRO A 58 -12.05 -10.18 -0.28
C PRO A 58 -11.55 -11.58 0.04
N ILE A 59 -10.30 -11.66 0.51
CA ILE A 59 -9.63 -12.89 0.90
C ILE A 59 -9.25 -12.84 2.39
N TYR A 60 -8.91 -13.99 2.96
CA TYR A 60 -8.27 -14.00 4.26
C TYR A 60 -6.88 -13.37 4.16
N PHE A 61 -6.53 -12.65 5.21
CA PHE A 61 -5.24 -11.98 5.31
C PHE A 61 -4.11 -12.98 5.09
N GLN A 62 -3.28 -12.71 4.16
CA GLN A 62 -2.08 -13.41 3.67
C GLN A 62 -1.93 -14.91 4.00
N GLU A 63 -1.52 -15.65 2.99
CA GLU A 63 -1.07 -17.04 3.15
C GLU A 63 0.33 -17.09 3.78
N PRO A 64 0.66 -18.18 4.50
CA PRO A 64 2.02 -18.39 4.98
C PRO A 64 3.03 -18.34 3.83
N HIS A 65 4.16 -17.70 4.06
CA HIS A 65 5.24 -17.68 3.08
C HIS A 65 5.76 -19.07 2.78
N ILE A 66 5.97 -19.37 1.51
CA ILE A 66 6.57 -20.62 1.05
C ILE A 66 8.09 -20.47 1.04
N ASN A 67 8.79 -21.39 1.69
CA ASN A 67 10.24 -21.47 1.56
C ASN A 67 10.61 -22.08 0.21
N LEU A 68 11.22 -21.27 -0.66
CA LEU A 68 11.63 -21.68 -2.00
C LEU A 68 13.04 -22.31 -2.03
N GLY A 69 13.74 -22.35 -0.91
CA GLY A 69 15.05 -23.00 -0.82
C GLY A 69 14.94 -24.52 -1.00
N ILE A 70 15.80 -25.11 -1.85
CA ILE A 70 15.82 -26.52 -2.15
C ILE A 70 17.12 -27.12 -1.63
N ALA A 71 17.10 -28.38 -1.18
CA ALA A 71 18.26 -29.09 -0.65
C ALA A 71 19.00 -28.26 0.42
N ASP A 72 20.28 -28.00 0.24
CA ASP A 72 21.12 -27.27 1.20
C ASP A 72 20.72 -25.81 1.39
N MET A 73 19.92 -25.27 0.50
CA MET A 73 19.37 -23.90 0.60
C MET A 73 18.09 -23.80 1.42
N TYR A 74 17.49 -24.93 1.81
CA TYR A 74 16.31 -24.92 2.65
C TYR A 74 16.62 -24.33 4.02
N GLY A 75 15.87 -23.30 4.41
CA GLY A 75 16.08 -22.60 5.69
C GLY A 75 17.38 -21.78 5.77
N ASN A 76 18.04 -21.51 4.65
CA ASN A 76 19.24 -20.69 4.54
C ASN A 76 19.00 -19.42 3.72
N PRO A 77 19.75 -18.32 3.98
CA PRO A 77 19.68 -17.12 3.15
C PRO A 77 19.99 -17.42 1.67
N PRO A 78 19.30 -16.75 0.71
CA PRO A 78 18.27 -15.71 0.89
C PRO A 78 16.83 -16.23 1.07
N HIS A 79 16.61 -17.54 1.18
CA HIS A 79 15.30 -18.18 1.16
C HIS A 79 14.68 -18.36 2.57
N LEU A 80 14.94 -17.42 3.48
CA LEU A 80 14.43 -17.47 4.84
C LEU A 80 13.00 -16.98 4.95
N VAL A 81 12.12 -17.82 5.50
CA VAL A 81 10.72 -17.48 5.80
C VAL A 81 10.30 -18.09 7.13
N GLY A 82 9.23 -17.56 7.72
CA GLY A 82 8.62 -18.10 8.93
C GLY A 82 9.61 -18.25 10.09
N GLU A 83 9.62 -19.41 10.73
CA GLU A 83 10.49 -19.70 11.89
C GLU A 83 11.98 -19.61 11.57
N HIS A 84 12.40 -20.01 10.36
CA HIS A 84 13.80 -19.92 9.94
C HIS A 84 14.27 -18.46 9.89
N LEU A 85 13.42 -17.54 9.41
CA LEU A 85 13.68 -16.10 9.39
C LEU A 85 13.82 -15.57 10.81
N LEU A 86 12.86 -15.85 11.68
CA LEU A 86 12.88 -15.38 13.06
C LEU A 86 14.14 -15.88 13.80
N LYS A 87 14.47 -17.15 13.64
CA LYS A 87 15.66 -17.76 14.27
C LYS A 87 16.95 -17.13 13.76
N HIS A 88 17.09 -16.94 12.45
CA HIS A 88 18.31 -16.39 11.85
C HIS A 88 18.56 -14.95 12.31
N PHE A 89 17.53 -14.11 12.29
CA PHE A 89 17.63 -12.70 12.70
C PHE A 89 17.42 -12.48 14.21
N LYS A 90 17.22 -13.55 14.98
CA LYS A 90 16.98 -13.50 16.44
C LYS A 90 15.80 -12.63 16.82
N ILE A 91 14.75 -12.68 16.01
CA ILE A 91 13.51 -11.96 16.26
C ILE A 91 12.67 -12.78 17.25
N PRO A 92 12.25 -12.22 18.39
CA PRO A 92 11.41 -12.94 19.34
C PRO A 92 10.06 -13.32 18.71
N ALA A 93 9.62 -14.55 18.88
CA ALA A 93 8.28 -14.96 18.49
C ALA A 93 7.22 -14.09 19.23
N ASN A 94 6.12 -13.80 18.57
CA ASN A 94 5.03 -12.95 19.09
C ASN A 94 5.40 -11.46 19.32
N SER A 95 6.55 -11.00 18.82
CA SER A 95 6.90 -9.58 18.77
C SER A 95 6.22 -8.86 17.60
N PRO A 96 6.11 -7.52 17.64
CA PRO A 96 5.65 -6.75 16.48
C PRO A 96 6.45 -7.00 15.21
N GLU A 97 7.76 -7.19 15.34
CA GLU A 97 8.67 -7.50 14.24
C GLU A 97 8.37 -8.89 13.66
N ALA A 98 8.16 -9.89 14.53
CA ALA A 98 7.77 -11.23 14.08
C ALA A 98 6.45 -11.19 13.29
N TYR A 99 5.49 -10.39 13.74
CA TYR A 99 4.22 -10.20 13.05
C TYR A 99 4.40 -9.48 11.70
N ALA A 100 5.30 -8.49 11.61
CA ALA A 100 5.56 -7.75 10.39
C ALA A 100 6.32 -8.60 9.33
N PHE A 101 7.21 -9.49 9.76
CA PHE A 101 8.08 -10.24 8.86
C PHE A 101 7.70 -11.71 8.65
N SER A 102 6.73 -12.24 9.37
CA SER A 102 6.29 -13.63 9.22
C SER A 102 4.80 -13.80 9.52
N TYR A 103 4.23 -14.91 9.07
CA TYR A 103 2.82 -15.25 9.26
C TYR A 103 2.67 -16.57 10.02
N LEU A 104 3.41 -16.74 11.09
CA LEU A 104 3.36 -17.96 11.89
C LEU A 104 1.97 -18.21 12.48
N ASN A 105 1.24 -17.14 12.82
CA ASN A 105 -0.10 -17.20 13.39
C ASN A 105 -1.19 -16.89 12.36
N PHE A 106 -1.03 -17.37 11.12
CA PHE A 106 -1.98 -17.11 10.03
C PHE A 106 -3.43 -17.44 10.38
N ALA A 107 -3.68 -18.61 10.96
CA ALA A 107 -5.03 -19.06 11.31
C ALA A 107 -5.69 -18.15 12.36
N GLU A 108 -4.94 -17.72 13.37
CA GLU A 108 -5.40 -16.78 14.38
C GLU A 108 -5.66 -15.38 13.78
N ALA A 109 -4.77 -14.89 12.95
CA ALA A 109 -4.93 -13.61 12.26
C ALA A 109 -6.15 -13.64 11.33
N ALA A 110 -6.37 -14.73 10.59
CA ALA A 110 -7.52 -14.92 9.72
C ALA A 110 -8.84 -14.91 10.50
N GLN A 111 -8.88 -15.52 11.67
CA GLN A 111 -10.06 -15.48 12.56
C GLN A 111 -10.31 -14.09 13.12
N LYS A 112 -9.25 -13.38 13.52
CA LYS A 112 -9.33 -12.07 14.14
C LYS A 112 -9.74 -10.98 13.15
N TYR A 113 -9.16 -10.97 11.99
CA TYR A 113 -9.35 -9.90 10.99
C TYR A 113 -10.40 -10.25 9.92
N GLY A 114 -10.73 -11.52 9.77
CA GLY A 114 -11.65 -12.00 8.73
C GLY A 114 -11.08 -11.80 7.32
N ARG A 115 -11.98 -11.66 6.36
CA ARG A 115 -11.60 -11.40 4.97
C ARG A 115 -11.35 -9.91 4.77
N VAL A 116 -10.28 -9.58 4.04
CA VAL A 116 -9.82 -8.21 3.77
C VAL A 116 -9.59 -8.00 2.29
N GLY A 117 -9.45 -6.73 1.88
CA GLY A 117 -9.27 -6.35 0.48
C GLY A 117 -10.56 -6.48 -0.34
N GLY A 118 -10.41 -6.63 -1.64
CA GLY A 118 -11.50 -6.70 -2.60
C GLY A 118 -12.09 -5.34 -2.99
N PHE A 119 -12.65 -5.28 -4.21
CA PHE A 119 -13.12 -4.02 -4.79
C PHE A 119 -14.33 -3.42 -4.08
N ALA A 120 -15.16 -4.22 -3.41
CA ALA A 120 -16.29 -3.68 -2.63
C ALA A 120 -15.80 -2.86 -1.43
N HIS A 121 -14.79 -3.33 -0.70
CA HIS A 121 -14.18 -2.57 0.39
C HIS A 121 -13.44 -1.34 -0.13
N LEU A 122 -12.69 -1.49 -1.22
CA LEU A 122 -12.01 -0.38 -1.88
C LEU A 122 -13.01 0.70 -2.32
N LYS A 123 -14.16 0.31 -2.91
CA LYS A 123 -15.22 1.24 -3.30
C LYS A 123 -15.74 2.04 -2.10
N THR A 124 -16.02 1.37 -0.99
CA THR A 124 -16.48 2.04 0.23
C THR A 124 -15.45 3.08 0.70
N LEU A 125 -14.17 2.72 0.73
CA LEU A 125 -13.10 3.63 1.13
C LEU A 125 -12.97 4.82 0.17
N VAL A 126 -13.01 4.57 -1.14
CA VAL A 126 -12.96 5.62 -2.17
C VAL A 126 -14.13 6.59 -2.04
N ASP A 127 -15.33 6.08 -1.81
CA ASP A 127 -16.52 6.92 -1.66
C ASP A 127 -16.44 7.81 -0.41
N GLN A 128 -15.95 7.27 0.71
CA GLN A 128 -15.71 8.04 1.93
C GLN A 128 -14.68 9.16 1.69
N LEU A 129 -13.55 8.82 1.09
CA LEU A 129 -12.50 9.80 0.81
C LEU A 129 -12.96 10.88 -0.19
N ARG A 130 -13.74 10.52 -1.21
CA ARG A 130 -14.31 11.48 -2.15
C ARG A 130 -15.36 12.39 -1.49
N ALA A 131 -16.16 11.87 -0.57
CA ALA A 131 -17.09 12.68 0.19
C ALA A 131 -16.38 13.75 1.05
N GLU A 132 -15.24 13.39 1.61
CA GLU A 132 -14.40 14.32 2.38
C GLU A 132 -13.60 15.28 1.49
N ARG A 133 -13.29 14.89 0.25
CA ARG A 133 -12.45 15.61 -0.72
C ARG A 133 -13.15 15.71 -2.07
N PRO A 134 -14.18 16.58 -2.20
CA PRO A 134 -14.89 16.76 -3.45
C PRO A 134 -13.92 17.12 -4.59
N GLY A 135 -14.08 16.48 -5.75
CA GLY A 135 -13.22 16.68 -6.91
C GLY A 135 -11.90 15.90 -6.87
N ALA A 136 -11.70 15.00 -5.90
CA ALA A 136 -10.55 14.10 -5.89
C ALA A 136 -10.58 13.16 -7.10
N LEU A 137 -9.44 13.07 -7.82
CA LEU A 137 -9.23 12.12 -8.90
C LEU A 137 -8.74 10.79 -8.34
N LEU A 138 -9.27 9.69 -8.86
CA LEU A 138 -8.84 8.34 -8.55
C LEU A 138 -7.92 7.80 -9.65
N LEU A 139 -6.70 7.51 -9.27
CA LEU A 139 -5.66 7.02 -10.14
C LEU A 139 -5.41 5.54 -9.89
N ASP A 140 -5.33 4.75 -10.96
CA ASP A 140 -4.83 3.38 -10.92
C ASP A 140 -3.41 3.34 -11.46
N GLY A 141 -2.47 2.92 -10.63
CA GLY A 141 -1.05 2.79 -10.95
C GLY A 141 -0.70 1.57 -11.77
N GLY A 142 -1.69 0.78 -12.16
CA GLY A 142 -1.52 -0.43 -12.98
C GLY A 142 -1.44 -1.70 -12.15
N ASP A 143 -1.13 -2.80 -12.84
CA ASP A 143 -1.08 -4.16 -12.30
C ASP A 143 -2.39 -4.62 -11.65
N THR A 144 -3.51 -4.15 -12.21
CA THR A 144 -4.84 -4.37 -11.64
C THR A 144 -5.56 -5.55 -12.29
N TRP A 145 -5.32 -5.83 -13.58
CA TRP A 145 -6.14 -6.75 -14.38
C TRP A 145 -5.70 -8.20 -14.37
N GLN A 146 -4.51 -8.50 -13.89
CA GLN A 146 -3.91 -9.83 -13.89
C GLN A 146 -3.87 -10.43 -12.48
N GLY A 147 -3.80 -11.74 -12.37
CA GLY A 147 -3.52 -12.45 -11.11
C GLY A 147 -4.63 -13.37 -10.64
N SER A 148 -5.80 -13.41 -11.28
CA SER A 148 -6.85 -14.37 -10.97
C SER A 148 -7.26 -15.22 -12.16
N ALA A 149 -7.76 -16.44 -11.91
CA ALA A 149 -8.30 -17.30 -12.94
C ALA A 149 -9.54 -16.68 -13.61
N THR A 150 -10.36 -15.96 -12.85
CA THR A 150 -11.55 -15.27 -13.38
C THR A 150 -11.13 -14.22 -14.40
N SER A 151 -10.17 -13.39 -14.06
CA SER A 151 -9.66 -12.36 -14.98
C SER A 151 -9.05 -12.97 -16.24
N LEU A 152 -8.34 -14.08 -16.13
CA LEU A 152 -7.85 -14.82 -17.30
C LEU A 152 -9.00 -15.30 -18.20
N TRP A 153 -10.04 -15.88 -17.63
CA TRP A 153 -11.18 -16.42 -18.39
C TRP A 153 -12.08 -15.36 -19.01
N THR A 154 -12.15 -14.18 -18.38
CA THR A 154 -12.95 -13.05 -18.88
C THR A 154 -12.14 -12.11 -19.76
N ASN A 155 -10.87 -12.39 -20.01
CA ASN A 155 -9.93 -11.46 -20.64
C ASN A 155 -9.90 -10.10 -19.94
N ALA A 156 -9.88 -10.14 -18.62
CA ALA A 156 -9.90 -8.99 -17.70
C ALA A 156 -11.18 -8.14 -17.71
N GLN A 157 -12.24 -8.55 -18.41
CA GLN A 157 -13.48 -7.78 -18.46
C GLN A 157 -14.11 -7.56 -17.09
N ASP A 158 -14.03 -8.55 -16.20
CA ASP A 158 -14.49 -8.46 -14.80
C ASP A 158 -13.80 -7.32 -14.04
N MET A 159 -12.49 -7.11 -14.27
CA MET A 159 -11.72 -6.06 -13.63
C MET A 159 -11.99 -4.69 -14.25
N VAL A 160 -12.16 -4.63 -15.56
CA VAL A 160 -12.58 -3.39 -16.25
C VAL A 160 -13.94 -2.93 -15.73
N ASP A 161 -14.91 -3.83 -15.63
CA ASP A 161 -16.24 -3.52 -15.10
C ASP A 161 -16.17 -3.05 -13.63
N ALA A 162 -15.30 -3.68 -12.83
CA ALA A 162 -15.07 -3.28 -11.45
C ALA A 162 -14.46 -1.87 -11.35
N GLN A 163 -13.48 -1.54 -12.20
CA GLN A 163 -12.85 -0.20 -12.25
C GLN A 163 -13.85 0.88 -12.67
N ILE A 164 -14.69 0.60 -13.65
CA ILE A 164 -15.76 1.52 -14.07
C ILE A 164 -16.70 1.81 -12.88
N LYS A 165 -17.11 0.78 -12.15
CA LYS A 165 -17.95 0.93 -10.96
C LYS A 165 -17.23 1.60 -9.80
N LEU A 166 -15.92 1.40 -9.66
CA LEU A 166 -15.09 2.08 -8.68
C LEU A 166 -15.01 3.59 -8.97
N GLY A 167 -15.10 3.95 -10.25
CA GLY A 167 -15.01 5.33 -10.71
C GLY A 167 -13.57 5.79 -10.90
N VAL A 168 -12.74 4.96 -11.49
CA VAL A 168 -11.34 5.30 -11.85
C VAL A 168 -11.36 6.38 -12.91
N ASP A 169 -10.61 7.45 -12.70
CA ASP A 169 -10.52 8.58 -13.63
C ASP A 169 -9.36 8.39 -14.61
N ILE A 170 -8.23 7.88 -14.14
CA ILE A 170 -7.01 7.68 -14.95
C ILE A 170 -6.35 6.38 -14.52
N MET A 171 -5.89 5.61 -15.47
CA MET A 171 -5.10 4.40 -15.20
C MET A 171 -3.88 4.30 -16.12
N THR A 172 -2.87 3.58 -15.66
CA THR A 172 -1.76 3.14 -16.49
C THR A 172 -1.91 1.66 -16.78
N ALA A 173 -1.58 1.26 -18.00
CA ALA A 173 -1.35 -0.15 -18.30
C ALA A 173 0.01 -0.56 -17.72
N HIS A 174 0.08 -1.75 -17.15
CA HIS A 174 1.32 -2.31 -16.62
C HIS A 174 1.52 -3.73 -17.12
#